data_a9d32c29c5c9717f31e350f30432e3e5
#
_entry.id   a9d32c29c5c9717f31e350f30432e3e5
#
_cell.length_a   1.000
_cell.length_b   1.000
_cell.length_c   1.000
_cell.angle_alpha   90.00
_cell.angle_beta   90.00
_cell.angle_gamma   90.00
#
_symmetry.space_group_name_H-M   'P 1'
#
loop_
_entity.id
_entity.type
_entity.pdbx_description
1 polymer ?
#
loop_
_entity_poly.entity_id
_entity_poly.type
_entity_poly.pdbx_seq_one_letter_code
_entity_poly.pdbx_strand_id
1 'polypeptide(L)'
;MVDIDELAIAVMHGLQEYVRLATDGVKKAVKKTATATKKEIATTAPKRTGAYRKSWTASQQEVRSNALHITVHSKDRYQIAHLLEKGHIMRNGKRSKKYEHIQPAEQHSIEMLEREIRKALQ
;
A
#
# COMPACT_ATOMS: atom_id res chain seq x y z
N MET A 1 4.74 -23.93 43.40
CA MET A 1 5.20 -24.46 42.09
C MET A 1 4.08 -24.36 41.08
N VAL A 2 4.33 -23.76 39.96
CA VAL A 2 3.33 -23.62 38.90
C VAL A 2 3.13 -24.94 38.20
N ASP A 3 1.88 -25.36 38.02
CA ASP A 3 1.52 -26.53 37.27
C ASP A 3 1.93 -26.40 35.81
N ILE A 4 2.29 -27.49 35.15
CA ILE A 4 2.65 -27.51 33.73
C ILE A 4 1.51 -26.98 32.86
N ASP A 5 0.26 -27.32 33.16
CA ASP A 5 -0.90 -26.86 32.43
C ASP A 5 -1.10 -25.36 32.59
N GLU A 6 -0.92 -24.81 33.79
CA GLU A 6 -0.98 -23.36 34.03
C GLU A 6 0.11 -22.60 33.29
N LEU A 7 1.33 -23.16 33.25
CA LEU A 7 2.44 -22.58 32.52
C LEU A 7 2.15 -22.55 31.01
N ALA A 8 1.62 -23.64 30.47
CA ALA A 8 1.27 -23.73 29.06
C ALA A 8 0.21 -22.69 28.67
N ILE A 9 -0.82 -22.51 29.51
CA ILE A 9 -1.85 -21.49 29.29
C ILE A 9 -1.26 -20.09 29.32
N ALA A 10 -0.37 -19.78 30.26
CA ALA A 10 0.27 -18.47 30.38
C ALA A 10 1.12 -18.18 29.15
N VAL A 11 1.87 -19.15 28.63
CA VAL A 11 2.68 -19.00 27.41
C VAL A 11 1.79 -18.74 26.20
N MET A 12 0.68 -19.48 26.06
CA MET A 12 -0.27 -19.27 24.96
C MET A 12 -0.87 -17.89 24.99
N HIS A 13 -1.27 -17.38 26.16
CA HIS A 13 -1.83 -16.03 26.29
C HIS A 13 -0.78 -14.97 25.89
N GLY A 14 0.48 -15.17 26.29
CA GLY A 14 1.58 -14.25 25.92
C GLY A 14 1.80 -14.22 24.42
N LEU A 15 1.78 -15.38 23.76
CA LEU A 15 1.94 -15.47 22.30
C LEU A 15 0.77 -14.83 21.56
N GLN A 16 -0.45 -15.07 22.02
CA GLN A 16 -1.66 -14.46 21.42
C GLN A 16 -1.60 -12.92 21.51
N GLU A 17 -1.21 -12.39 22.65
CA GLU A 17 -1.08 -10.95 22.85
C GLU A 17 0.01 -10.36 21.93
N TYR A 18 1.15 -11.03 21.80
CA TYR A 18 2.22 -10.60 20.89
C TYR A 18 1.73 -10.58 19.45
N VAL A 19 1.04 -11.63 18.98
CA VAL A 19 0.51 -11.69 17.62
C VAL A 19 -0.49 -10.58 17.39
N ARG A 20 -1.38 -10.30 18.34
CA ARG A 20 -2.37 -9.24 18.22
C ARG A 20 -1.71 -7.86 18.06
N LEU A 21 -0.73 -7.55 18.90
CA LEU A 21 -0.01 -6.27 18.85
C LEU A 21 0.80 -6.13 17.56
N ALA A 22 1.49 -7.20 17.15
CA ALA A 22 2.26 -7.19 15.91
C ALA A 22 1.35 -7.01 14.70
N THR A 23 0.21 -7.69 14.67
CA THR A 23 -0.76 -7.60 13.58
C THR A 23 -1.32 -6.19 13.46
N ASP A 24 -1.71 -5.56 14.57
CA ASP A 24 -2.22 -4.19 14.56
C ASP A 24 -1.16 -3.20 14.08
N GLY A 25 0.08 -3.36 14.52
CA GLY A 25 1.19 -2.53 14.08
C GLY A 25 1.46 -2.66 12.58
N VAL A 26 1.45 -3.88 12.06
CA VAL A 26 1.66 -4.15 10.63
C VAL A 26 0.50 -3.56 9.81
N LYS A 27 -0.75 -3.71 10.27
CA LYS A 27 -1.91 -3.10 9.59
C LYS A 27 -1.78 -1.58 9.51
N LYS A 28 -1.35 -0.94 10.59
CA LYS A 28 -1.10 0.51 10.59
C LYS A 28 -0.01 0.90 9.59
N ALA A 29 1.06 0.10 9.51
CA ALA A 29 2.16 0.33 8.56
C ALA A 29 1.65 0.24 7.11
N VAL A 30 0.83 -0.76 6.81
CA VAL A 30 0.25 -0.94 5.47
C VAL A 30 -0.66 0.24 5.11
N LYS A 31 -1.53 0.67 6.03
CA LYS A 31 -2.44 1.81 5.80
C LYS A 31 -1.65 3.10 5.56
N LYS A 32 -0.64 3.36 6.38
CA LYS A 32 0.20 4.55 6.26
C LYS A 32 0.94 4.57 4.92
N THR A 33 1.51 3.44 4.53
CA THR A 33 2.23 3.31 3.26
C THR A 33 1.29 3.49 2.07
N ALA A 34 0.10 2.89 2.10
CA ALA A 34 -0.89 3.03 1.04
C ALA A 34 -1.33 4.48 0.86
N THR A 35 -1.59 5.19 1.95
CA THR A 35 -1.98 6.61 1.93
C THR A 35 -0.85 7.47 1.33
N ALA A 36 0.40 7.22 1.74
CA ALA A 36 1.55 7.95 1.22
C ALA A 36 1.77 7.66 -0.25
N THR A 37 1.61 6.41 -0.69
CA THR A 37 1.76 6.01 -2.09
C THR A 37 0.70 6.66 -2.97
N LYS A 38 -0.56 6.63 -2.55
CA LYS A 38 -1.66 7.32 -3.23
C LYS A 38 -1.35 8.79 -3.43
N LYS A 39 -0.91 9.45 -2.37
CA LYS A 39 -0.59 10.87 -2.37
C LYS A 39 0.58 11.18 -3.31
N GLU A 40 1.62 10.36 -3.29
CA GLU A 40 2.77 10.52 -4.17
C GLU A 40 2.38 10.38 -5.64
N ILE A 41 1.63 9.34 -5.99
CA ILE A 41 1.17 9.13 -7.36
C ILE A 41 0.32 10.31 -7.82
N ALA A 42 -0.62 10.76 -7.01
CA ALA A 42 -1.48 11.90 -7.33
C ALA A 42 -0.68 13.18 -7.51
N THR A 43 0.36 13.40 -6.68
CA THR A 43 1.19 14.60 -6.73
C THR A 43 2.08 14.63 -7.96
N THR A 44 2.65 13.46 -8.34
CA THR A 44 3.58 13.36 -9.47
C THR A 44 2.90 13.10 -10.81
N ALA A 45 1.61 12.79 -10.80
CA ALA A 45 0.84 12.53 -12.01
C ALA A 45 0.74 13.81 -12.89
N PRO A 46 0.67 13.64 -14.23
CA PRO A 46 0.48 14.79 -15.12
C PRO A 46 -0.78 15.57 -14.79
N LYS A 47 -0.66 16.90 -14.73
CA LYS A 47 -1.75 17.79 -14.36
C LYS A 47 -2.38 18.41 -15.61
N ARG A 48 -3.30 17.71 -16.24
CA ARG A 48 -4.01 18.27 -17.39
C ARG A 48 -5.31 18.94 -16.97
N THR A 49 -6.23 18.19 -16.34
CA THR A 49 -7.52 18.72 -15.87
C THR A 49 -7.68 18.61 -14.37
N GLY A 50 -6.78 17.89 -13.70
CA GLY A 50 -6.90 17.54 -12.29
C GLY A 50 -7.76 16.34 -12.04
N ALA A 51 -8.58 15.91 -12.98
CA ALA A 51 -9.47 14.76 -12.81
C ALA A 51 -8.70 13.46 -12.63
N TYR A 52 -7.62 13.27 -13.37
CA TYR A 52 -6.78 12.09 -13.24
C TYR A 52 -6.12 12.02 -11.85
N ARG A 53 -5.57 13.13 -11.37
CA ARG A 53 -4.95 13.17 -10.03
C ARG A 53 -5.96 12.83 -8.94
N LYS A 54 -7.18 13.35 -9.05
CA LYS A 54 -8.26 13.10 -8.10
C LYS A 54 -8.82 11.69 -8.17
N SER A 55 -8.58 10.97 -9.27
CA SER A 55 -9.08 9.62 -9.46
C SER A 55 -8.34 8.58 -8.62
N TRP A 56 -7.15 8.89 -8.13
CA TRP A 56 -6.36 7.95 -7.33
C TRP A 56 -6.96 7.75 -5.95
N THR A 57 -7.11 6.50 -5.58
CA THR A 57 -7.72 6.09 -4.32
C THR A 57 -7.03 4.85 -3.76
N ALA A 58 -7.17 4.65 -2.47
CA ALA A 58 -6.71 3.46 -1.78
C ALA A 58 -7.93 2.70 -1.26
N SER A 59 -8.24 1.57 -1.88
CA SER A 59 -9.36 0.73 -1.48
C SER A 59 -8.89 -0.32 -0.49
N GLN A 60 -9.56 -0.42 0.65
CA GLN A 60 -9.21 -1.31 1.73
C GLN A 60 -10.20 -2.47 1.79
N GLN A 61 -9.67 -3.69 1.86
CA GLN A 61 -10.46 -4.89 2.09
C GLN A 61 -9.84 -5.68 3.22
N GLU A 62 -10.58 -5.90 4.28
CA GLU A 62 -10.14 -6.71 5.39
C GLU A 62 -10.65 -8.13 5.17
N VAL A 63 -9.74 -9.03 4.78
CA VAL A 63 -10.08 -10.41 4.45
C VAL A 63 -10.28 -11.25 5.72
N ARG A 64 -9.47 -10.96 6.76
CA ARG A 64 -9.52 -11.65 8.05
C ARG A 64 -9.11 -10.66 9.13
N SER A 65 -9.31 -11.01 10.39
CA SER A 65 -8.86 -10.20 11.52
C SER A 65 -7.35 -9.94 11.51
N ASN A 66 -6.57 -10.85 10.90
CA ASN A 66 -5.11 -10.76 10.81
C ASN A 66 -4.60 -10.52 9.38
N ALA A 67 -5.49 -10.18 8.42
CA ALA A 67 -5.10 -9.95 7.04
C ALA A 67 -5.78 -8.69 6.50
N LEU A 68 -4.98 -7.78 5.94
CA LEU A 68 -5.44 -6.53 5.36
C LEU A 68 -4.89 -6.40 3.94
N HIS A 69 -5.78 -6.10 3.01
CA HIS A 69 -5.42 -5.89 1.62
C HIS A 69 -5.82 -4.48 1.20
N ILE A 70 -4.86 -3.70 0.72
CA ILE A 70 -5.13 -2.34 0.22
C ILE A 70 -4.63 -2.24 -1.21
N THR A 71 -5.52 -1.78 -2.10
CA THR A 71 -5.18 -1.53 -3.49
C THR A 71 -5.17 -0.04 -3.76
N VAL A 72 -4.05 0.48 -4.24
CA VAL A 72 -3.93 1.87 -4.69
C VAL A 72 -4.16 1.85 -6.20
N HIS A 73 -5.22 2.52 -6.64
CA HIS A 73 -5.63 2.48 -8.04
C HIS A 73 -6.35 3.77 -8.45
N SER A 74 -6.46 3.97 -9.75
CA SER A 74 -7.30 5.03 -10.30
C SER A 74 -8.74 4.54 -10.35
N LYS A 75 -9.64 5.25 -9.70
CA LYS A 75 -11.04 4.83 -9.54
C LYS A 75 -11.77 4.71 -10.89
N ASP A 76 -11.62 5.71 -11.75
CA ASP A 76 -12.36 5.80 -13.01
C ASP A 76 -11.48 6.13 -14.22
N ARG A 77 -10.15 6.21 -14.05
CA ARG A 77 -9.19 6.59 -15.08
C ARG A 77 -8.04 5.61 -15.23
N TYR A 78 -8.25 4.35 -14.86
CA TYR A 78 -7.18 3.34 -14.89
C TYR A 78 -6.61 3.11 -16.29
N GLN A 79 -7.41 3.27 -17.34
CA GLN A 79 -6.95 3.11 -18.72
C GLN A 79 -5.91 4.17 -19.08
N ILE A 80 -6.12 5.40 -18.63
CA ILE A 80 -5.19 6.51 -18.84
C ILE A 80 -3.88 6.28 -18.09
N ALA A 81 -3.94 5.65 -16.92
CA ALA A 81 -2.76 5.38 -16.11
C ALA A 81 -1.70 4.58 -16.88
N HIS A 82 -2.10 3.52 -17.58
CA HIS A 82 -1.17 2.71 -18.38
C HIS A 82 -0.57 3.50 -19.53
N LEU A 83 -1.39 4.29 -20.21
CA LEU A 83 -0.95 5.08 -21.35
C LEU A 83 0.07 6.14 -20.94
N LEU A 84 -0.14 6.79 -19.80
CA LEU A 84 0.76 7.81 -19.29
C LEU A 84 2.07 7.21 -18.79
N GLU A 85 2.00 6.10 -18.08
CA GLU A 85 3.19 5.49 -17.48
C GLU A 85 4.17 4.99 -18.53
N LYS A 86 3.68 4.32 -19.58
CA LYS A 86 4.51 3.65 -20.58
C LYS A 86 4.58 4.37 -21.92
N GLY A 87 3.75 5.39 -22.11
CA GLY A 87 3.57 6.00 -23.42
C GLY A 87 2.72 5.09 -24.33
N HIS A 88 2.30 5.62 -25.47
CA HIS A 88 1.49 4.88 -26.43
C HIS A 88 1.76 5.40 -27.85
N ILE A 89 1.37 4.61 -28.86
CA ILE A 89 1.49 5.00 -30.26
C ILE A 89 0.36 5.96 -30.60
N MET A 90 0.70 7.14 -31.10
CA MET A 90 -0.25 8.16 -31.54
C MET A 90 -0.65 7.97 -32.99
N ARG A 91 -1.69 8.69 -33.44
CA ARG A 91 -2.18 8.62 -34.83
C ARG A 91 -1.12 8.91 -35.88
N ASN A 92 -0.16 9.79 -35.57
CA ASN A 92 0.93 10.14 -36.49
C ASN A 92 2.05 9.08 -36.54
N GLY A 93 1.87 7.94 -35.90
CA GLY A 93 2.87 6.87 -35.86
C GLY A 93 3.98 7.08 -34.84
N LYS A 94 4.05 8.23 -34.22
CA LYS A 94 5.03 8.54 -33.18
C LYS A 94 4.56 8.06 -31.82
N ARG A 95 5.50 7.76 -30.93
CA ARG A 95 5.18 7.36 -29.56
C ARG A 95 5.04 8.56 -28.65
N SER A 96 4.03 8.56 -27.81
CA SER A 96 3.82 9.63 -26.84
C SER A 96 4.91 9.63 -25.78
N LYS A 97 5.10 10.77 -25.10
CA LYS A 97 6.03 10.89 -23.99
C LYS A 97 5.58 10.01 -22.82
N LYS A 98 6.53 9.38 -22.13
CA LYS A 98 6.28 8.67 -20.89
C LYS A 98 6.22 9.65 -19.72
N TYR A 99 5.25 9.44 -18.83
CA TYR A 99 5.16 10.17 -17.56
C TYR A 99 5.16 9.13 -16.43
N GLU A 100 6.36 8.68 -16.06
CA GLU A 100 6.51 7.68 -15.01
C GLU A 100 6.17 8.30 -13.65
N HIS A 101 5.07 7.87 -13.08
CA HIS A 101 4.60 8.35 -11.77
C HIS A 101 4.14 7.20 -10.88
N ILE A 102 3.94 6.01 -11.45
CA ILE A 102 3.55 4.81 -10.70
C ILE A 102 4.78 4.03 -10.25
N GLN A 103 5.73 3.77 -11.14
CA GLN A 103 6.93 3.00 -10.81
C GLN A 103 7.78 3.63 -9.72
N PRO A 104 8.09 4.93 -9.75
CA PRO A 104 8.83 5.55 -8.64
C PRO A 104 8.08 5.48 -7.32
N ALA A 105 6.75 5.67 -7.33
CA ALA A 105 5.93 5.57 -6.13
C ALA A 105 5.90 4.14 -5.60
N GLU A 106 5.85 3.14 -6.48
CA GLU A 106 5.91 1.73 -6.09
C GLU A 106 7.24 1.43 -5.39
N GLN A 107 8.36 1.89 -5.96
CA GLN A 107 9.68 1.68 -5.37
C GLN A 107 9.77 2.34 -3.99
N HIS A 108 9.32 3.57 -3.85
CA HIS A 108 9.29 4.27 -2.57
C HIS A 108 8.38 3.58 -1.56
N SER A 109 7.25 3.00 -2.02
CA SER A 109 6.32 2.31 -1.15
C SER A 109 6.93 1.03 -0.57
N ILE A 110 7.71 0.30 -1.36
CA ILE A 110 8.41 -0.90 -0.89
C ILE A 110 9.38 -0.54 0.25
N GLU A 111 10.19 0.50 0.04
CA GLU A 111 11.14 0.96 1.03
C GLU A 111 10.45 1.48 2.30
N MET A 112 9.39 2.25 2.14
CA MET A 112 8.63 2.79 3.26
C MET A 112 7.93 1.69 4.05
N LEU A 113 7.30 0.73 3.36
CA LEU A 113 6.61 -0.37 4.01
C LEU A 113 7.56 -1.20 4.85
N GLU A 114 8.72 -1.53 4.29
CA GLU A 114 9.76 -2.28 5.02
C GLU A 114 10.17 -1.54 6.30
N ARG A 115 10.43 -0.25 6.20
CA ARG A 115 10.83 0.58 7.33
C ARG A 115 9.74 0.66 8.39
N GLU A 116 8.49 0.87 7.97
CA GLU A 116 7.36 0.99 8.90
C GLU A 116 7.04 -0.34 9.60
N ILE A 117 7.19 -1.46 8.88
CA ILE A 117 7.00 -2.79 9.49
C ILE A 117 8.08 -3.06 10.53
N ARG A 118 9.35 -2.72 10.23
CA ARG A 118 10.43 -2.88 11.20
C ARG A 118 10.16 -2.09 12.48
N LYS A 119 9.68 -0.85 12.36
CA LYS A 119 9.31 -0.04 13.52
C LYS A 119 8.18 -0.67 14.33
N ALA A 120 7.19 -1.23 13.65
CA ALA A 120 6.04 -1.84 14.30
C ALA A 120 6.40 -3.10 15.09
N LEU A 121 7.45 -3.82 14.67
CA LEU A 121 7.87 -5.07 15.28
C LEU A 121 8.98 -4.91 16.33
N GLN A 122 9.46 -3.69 16.53
CA GLN A 122 10.45 -3.41 17.57
C GLN A 122 9.83 -3.33 18.97
#